data_995930dfa402439ca3457f14bfdf4b81
#
_entry.id   995930dfa402439ca3457f14bfdf4b81
#
_cell.length_a   1.000
_cell.length_b   1.000
_cell.length_c   1.000
_cell.angle_alpha   90.00
_cell.angle_beta   90.00
_cell.angle_gamma   90.00
#
_symmetry.space_group_name_H-M   'P 1'
#
loop_
_entity.id
_entity.type
_entity.pdbx_description
1 polymer ?
#
loop_
_entity_poly.entity_id
_entity_poly.type
_entity_poly.pdbx_seq_one_letter_code
_entity_poly.pdbx_strand_id
1 'polypeptide(L)'
;MQKDKNYIIKKYIELGNYHKNDIAIVIVANVDGKTKQYDDYENASVLSEYYTLDEFETISQTYKKLGYEVFCFFSEESFMDSIINHKFTTQKSLLVINSAQTGTYIGRKSLIPAFCEYYKIMHTGSNPYIVSLCRDKFHTSTILNTVANYTLKTYLYNTGKWINDKRPTVGERIIIKLNCESASIGLTSDNIMDYAGEETDYYILNLAKKYNQPIVVQEFISGYEVELPIIISSSNTPLVPAGISYQGEAYIGNYILDYNTRFEHLYDFYNMNKYNSTLAAKLQIEAAKVAKVIGLEGF
;
A
#
# COMPACT_ATOMS: atom_id res chain seq x y z
N MET A 1 18.36 5.12 23.36
CA MET A 1 17.58 4.27 24.27
C MET A 1 16.44 3.65 23.45
N GLN A 2 16.64 2.44 22.99
CA GLN A 2 15.62 1.71 22.22
C GLN A 2 14.54 1.29 23.23
N LYS A 3 13.43 2.02 23.30
CA LYS A 3 12.27 1.56 24.09
C LYS A 3 11.92 0.18 23.58
N ASP A 4 11.78 -0.76 24.52
CA ASP A 4 11.41 -2.12 24.19
C ASP A 4 10.15 -2.12 23.32
N LYS A 5 10.25 -2.57 22.07
CA LYS A 5 9.15 -2.61 21.11
C LYS A 5 7.96 -3.41 21.66
N ASN A 6 8.26 -4.45 22.44
CA ASN A 6 7.24 -5.25 23.13
C ASN A 6 6.47 -4.42 24.17
N TYR A 7 7.12 -3.45 24.83
CA TYR A 7 6.45 -2.55 25.75
C TYR A 7 5.44 -1.65 25.03
N ILE A 8 5.82 -1.11 23.86
CA ILE A 8 4.93 -0.25 23.06
C ILE A 8 3.71 -1.04 22.60
N ILE A 9 3.90 -2.25 22.07
CA ILE A 9 2.80 -3.12 21.64
C ILE A 9 1.87 -3.45 22.80
N LYS A 10 2.42 -3.85 23.96
CA LYS A 10 1.62 -4.11 25.17
C LYS A 10 0.78 -2.91 25.57
N LYS A 11 1.37 -1.72 25.59
CA LYS A 11 0.63 -0.49 25.91
C LYS A 11 -0.55 -0.24 24.98
N TYR A 12 -0.41 -0.50 23.67
CA TYR A 12 -1.53 -0.36 22.71
C TYR A 12 -2.59 -1.42 22.92
N ILE A 13 -2.21 -2.66 23.26
CA ILE A 13 -3.17 -3.73 23.60
C ILE A 13 -3.96 -3.32 24.87
N GLU A 14 -3.30 -2.78 25.89
CA GLU A 14 -3.96 -2.30 27.12
C GLU A 14 -4.93 -1.17 26.83
N LEU A 15 -4.55 -0.17 26.00
CA LEU A 15 -5.42 0.90 25.56
C LEU A 15 -6.64 0.38 24.76
N GLY A 16 -6.43 -0.53 23.84
CA GLY A 16 -7.53 -1.18 23.11
C GLY A 16 -8.50 -1.90 24.04
N ASN A 17 -8.00 -2.65 25.01
CA ASN A 17 -8.82 -3.32 26.01
C ASN A 17 -9.59 -2.33 26.92
N TYR A 18 -9.00 -1.19 27.24
CA TYR A 18 -9.64 -0.15 28.05
C TYR A 18 -10.82 0.47 27.30
N HIS A 19 -10.66 0.78 26.01
CA HIS A 19 -11.67 1.49 25.22
C HIS A 19 -12.65 0.57 24.45
N LYS A 20 -12.54 -0.75 24.57
CA LYS A 20 -13.37 -1.67 23.78
C LYS A 20 -14.88 -1.54 24.00
N ASN A 21 -15.29 -1.02 25.17
CA ASN A 21 -16.72 -0.81 25.44
C ASN A 21 -17.24 0.51 24.87
N ASP A 22 -16.34 1.44 24.53
CA ASP A 22 -16.67 2.78 24.04
C ASP A 22 -16.61 2.83 22.50
N ILE A 23 -16.04 1.79 21.87
CA ILE A 23 -15.76 1.74 20.43
C ILE A 23 -16.47 0.55 19.78
N ALA A 24 -17.11 0.82 18.65
CA ALA A 24 -17.57 -0.21 17.72
C ALA A 24 -16.64 -0.24 16.48
N ILE A 25 -16.22 -1.41 16.07
CA ILE A 25 -15.40 -1.62 14.88
C ILE A 25 -16.30 -1.69 13.65
N VAL A 26 -15.97 -0.93 12.64
CA VAL A 26 -16.62 -0.96 11.32
C VAL A 26 -15.60 -1.41 10.29
N ILE A 27 -15.79 -2.58 9.70
CA ILE A 27 -14.91 -3.10 8.65
C ILE A 27 -15.54 -2.77 7.30
N VAL A 28 -14.85 -1.96 6.51
CA VAL A 28 -15.23 -1.63 5.14
C VAL A 28 -14.16 -2.20 4.21
N ALA A 29 -14.50 -3.25 3.49
CA ALA A 29 -13.54 -3.95 2.64
C ALA A 29 -14.21 -4.52 1.40
N ASN A 30 -13.50 -4.52 0.30
CA ASN A 30 -13.92 -5.26 -0.87
C ASN A 30 -13.58 -6.73 -0.69
N VAL A 31 -14.54 -7.60 -1.03
CA VAL A 31 -14.44 -9.04 -0.87
C VAL A 31 -14.81 -9.71 -2.18
N ASP A 32 -13.98 -10.61 -2.65
CA ASP A 32 -14.22 -11.35 -3.89
C ASP A 32 -15.54 -12.12 -3.80
N GLY A 33 -16.33 -12.07 -4.87
CA GLY A 33 -17.66 -12.67 -4.95
C GLY A 33 -18.75 -11.99 -4.10
N LYS A 34 -18.45 -10.93 -3.33
CA LYS A 34 -19.42 -10.15 -2.53
C LYS A 34 -19.49 -8.69 -2.98
N THR A 35 -18.37 -8.08 -3.30
CA THR A 35 -18.32 -6.69 -3.78
C THR A 35 -18.72 -6.65 -5.25
N LYS A 36 -19.64 -5.74 -5.59
CA LYS A 36 -19.98 -5.48 -6.99
C LYS A 36 -18.79 -4.78 -7.67
N GLN A 37 -18.28 -5.41 -8.70
CA GLN A 37 -17.23 -4.86 -9.54
C GLN A 37 -17.85 -4.06 -10.69
N TYR A 38 -17.33 -2.87 -10.95
CA TYR A 38 -17.83 -1.98 -12.02
C TYR A 38 -16.90 -2.00 -13.22
N ASP A 39 -15.59 -2.03 -12.99
CA ASP A 39 -14.55 -2.07 -14.02
C ASP A 39 -13.31 -2.82 -13.49
N ASP A 40 -12.54 -3.38 -14.41
CA ASP A 40 -11.31 -4.12 -14.12
C ASP A 40 -10.35 -4.04 -15.30
N TYR A 41 -9.11 -4.46 -15.08
CA TYR A 41 -8.12 -4.59 -16.13
C TYR A 41 -8.18 -5.98 -16.79
N GLU A 42 -7.99 -6.02 -18.11
CA GLU A 42 -8.14 -7.24 -18.92
C GLU A 42 -7.20 -8.38 -18.50
N ASN A 43 -5.96 -8.07 -18.08
CA ASN A 43 -4.92 -9.07 -17.82
C ASN A 43 -4.30 -8.99 -16.42
N ALA A 44 -4.88 -8.21 -15.53
CA ALA A 44 -4.35 -8.04 -14.17
C ALA A 44 -5.46 -7.48 -13.25
N SER A 45 -6.26 -8.37 -12.71
CA SER A 45 -7.47 -8.00 -11.98
C SER A 45 -7.18 -7.23 -10.69
N VAL A 46 -7.96 -6.18 -10.42
CA VAL A 46 -8.00 -5.51 -9.12
C VAL A 46 -8.50 -6.42 -8.00
N LEU A 47 -9.13 -7.55 -8.33
CA LEU A 47 -9.52 -8.58 -7.36
C LEU A 47 -8.32 -9.12 -6.57
N SER A 48 -7.10 -9.04 -7.12
CA SER A 48 -5.87 -9.38 -6.38
C SER A 48 -5.61 -8.52 -5.14
N GLU A 49 -6.34 -7.40 -4.99
CA GLU A 49 -6.30 -6.52 -3.83
C GLU A 49 -7.52 -6.69 -2.91
N TYR A 50 -8.49 -7.55 -3.28
CA TYR A 50 -9.67 -7.82 -2.46
C TYR A 50 -9.40 -8.96 -1.48
N TYR A 51 -10.09 -8.94 -0.36
CA TYR A 51 -10.08 -10.09 0.54
C TYR A 51 -10.85 -11.26 -0.07
N THR A 52 -10.40 -12.47 0.23
CA THR A 52 -11.27 -13.63 0.16
C THR A 52 -12.32 -13.55 1.26
N LEU A 53 -13.42 -14.25 1.11
CA LEU A 53 -14.47 -14.29 2.15
C LEU A 53 -13.92 -14.83 3.48
N ASP A 54 -13.07 -15.86 3.43
CA ASP A 54 -12.46 -16.48 4.62
C ASP A 54 -11.55 -15.50 5.38
N GLU A 55 -10.71 -14.74 4.68
CA GLU A 55 -9.88 -13.68 5.28
C GLU A 55 -10.74 -12.63 5.97
N PHE A 56 -11.78 -12.15 5.29
CA PHE A 56 -12.69 -11.15 5.85
C PHE A 56 -13.42 -11.67 7.10
N GLU A 57 -13.94 -12.89 7.04
CA GLU A 57 -14.60 -13.53 8.17
C GLU A 57 -13.63 -13.76 9.33
N THR A 58 -12.41 -14.18 9.07
CA THR A 58 -11.37 -14.36 10.08
C THR A 58 -11.07 -13.03 10.81
N ILE A 59 -10.93 -11.92 10.07
CA ILE A 59 -10.71 -10.58 10.64
C ILE A 59 -11.92 -10.19 11.50
N SER A 60 -13.14 -10.29 10.97
CA SER A 60 -14.36 -9.93 11.67
C SER A 60 -14.56 -10.75 12.96
N GLN A 61 -14.38 -12.07 12.87
CA GLN A 61 -14.50 -12.96 14.04
C GLN A 61 -13.42 -12.67 15.10
N THR A 62 -12.24 -12.28 14.68
CA THR A 62 -11.16 -11.91 15.61
C THR A 62 -11.56 -10.71 16.46
N TYR A 63 -12.08 -9.64 15.87
CA TYR A 63 -12.57 -8.49 16.63
C TYR A 63 -13.75 -8.85 17.55
N LYS A 64 -14.69 -9.68 17.09
CA LYS A 64 -15.79 -10.18 17.93
C LYS A 64 -15.28 -10.99 19.12
N LYS A 65 -14.29 -11.89 18.93
CA LYS A 65 -13.66 -12.67 20.01
C LYS A 65 -12.92 -11.78 21.01
N LEU A 66 -12.38 -10.65 20.58
CA LEU A 66 -11.79 -9.64 21.45
C LEU A 66 -12.83 -8.84 22.25
N GLY A 67 -14.13 -9.02 21.97
CA GLY A 67 -15.24 -8.39 22.69
C GLY A 67 -15.71 -7.06 22.11
N TYR A 68 -15.32 -6.72 20.89
CA TYR A 68 -15.84 -5.54 20.19
C TYR A 68 -17.21 -5.83 19.56
N GLU A 69 -18.04 -4.80 19.48
CA GLU A 69 -19.17 -4.75 18.57
C GLU A 69 -18.64 -4.51 17.15
N VAL A 70 -19.07 -5.30 16.16
CA VAL A 70 -18.50 -5.30 14.81
C VAL A 70 -19.60 -5.18 13.76
N PHE A 71 -19.45 -4.18 12.90
CA PHE A 71 -20.24 -3.98 11.68
C PHE A 71 -19.39 -4.26 10.45
N CYS A 72 -19.97 -4.89 9.42
CA CYS A 72 -19.26 -5.34 8.24
C CYS A 72 -19.93 -4.82 6.96
N PHE A 73 -19.13 -4.20 6.08
CA PHE A 73 -19.58 -3.70 4.79
C PHE A 73 -18.66 -4.21 3.69
N PHE A 74 -19.24 -4.72 2.60
CA PHE A 74 -18.51 -5.25 1.45
C PHE A 74 -18.33 -4.22 0.33
N SER A 75 -18.79 -2.99 0.53
CA SER A 75 -18.60 -1.89 -0.41
C SER A 75 -18.62 -0.54 0.30
N GLU A 76 -17.95 0.42 -0.31
CA GLU A 76 -17.93 1.82 0.10
C GLU A 76 -19.35 2.39 0.11
N GLU A 77 -20.14 2.10 -0.93
CA GLU A 77 -21.51 2.58 -1.10
C GLU A 77 -22.40 2.18 0.07
N SER A 78 -22.39 0.88 0.46
CA SER A 78 -23.23 0.38 1.55
C SER A 78 -22.84 0.96 2.90
N PHE A 79 -21.55 1.22 3.15
CA PHE A 79 -21.10 1.90 4.35
C PHE A 79 -21.55 3.37 4.37
N MET A 80 -21.28 4.12 3.29
CA MET A 80 -21.66 5.53 3.20
C MET A 80 -23.17 5.72 3.34
N ASP A 81 -23.97 4.88 2.68
CA ASP A 81 -25.43 4.86 2.81
C ASP A 81 -25.87 4.65 4.27
N SER A 82 -25.19 3.74 4.99
CA SER A 82 -25.51 3.47 6.40
C SER A 82 -25.22 4.65 7.34
N ILE A 83 -24.19 5.45 7.04
CA ILE A 83 -23.92 6.68 7.79
C ILE A 83 -24.91 7.78 7.43
N ILE A 84 -25.11 8.04 6.14
CA ILE A 84 -26.00 9.13 5.66
C ILE A 84 -27.43 8.92 6.15
N ASN A 85 -27.92 7.68 6.14
CA ASN A 85 -29.27 7.35 6.55
C ASN A 85 -29.40 6.89 8.01
N HIS A 86 -28.40 7.15 8.86
CA HIS A 86 -28.41 6.86 10.30
C HIS A 86 -28.80 5.42 10.65
N LYS A 87 -28.31 4.43 9.88
CA LYS A 87 -28.69 3.01 10.04
C LYS A 87 -27.95 2.31 11.20
N PHE A 88 -26.97 2.94 11.82
CA PHE A 88 -26.27 2.38 12.98
C PHE A 88 -27.14 2.48 14.24
N THR A 89 -27.23 1.38 14.97
CA THR A 89 -28.00 1.29 16.21
C THR A 89 -27.16 1.45 17.47
N THR A 90 -25.84 1.47 17.32
CA THR A 90 -24.92 1.59 18.45
C THR A 90 -24.81 3.05 18.95
N GLN A 91 -24.58 3.21 20.27
CA GLN A 91 -24.23 4.49 20.88
C GLN A 91 -22.71 4.68 21.02
N LYS A 92 -21.92 3.67 20.60
CA LYS A 92 -20.46 3.73 20.66
C LYS A 92 -19.89 4.58 19.55
N SER A 93 -18.69 5.10 19.78
CA SER A 93 -17.90 5.74 18.73
C SER A 93 -17.48 4.72 17.67
N LEU A 94 -17.64 5.06 16.41
CA LEU A 94 -17.22 4.19 15.31
C LEU A 94 -15.72 4.32 15.03
N LEU A 95 -15.03 3.21 14.91
CA LEU A 95 -13.67 3.12 14.36
C LEU A 95 -13.70 2.31 13.07
N VAL A 96 -13.45 2.96 11.95
CA VAL A 96 -13.48 2.36 10.62
C VAL A 96 -12.12 1.75 10.29
N ILE A 97 -12.12 0.46 9.96
CA ILE A 97 -10.99 -0.26 9.37
C ILE A 97 -11.27 -0.37 7.88
N ASN A 98 -10.49 0.36 7.07
CA ASN A 98 -10.74 0.46 5.63
C ASN A 98 -9.73 -0.34 4.81
N SER A 99 -10.23 -1.24 3.97
CA SER A 99 -9.51 -1.89 2.87
C SER A 99 -10.26 -1.77 1.54
N ALA A 100 -11.34 -0.98 1.50
CA ALA A 100 -12.14 -0.81 0.29
C ALA A 100 -11.45 0.12 -0.73
N GLN A 101 -11.55 -0.29 -2.00
CA GLN A 101 -10.88 0.37 -3.13
C GLN A 101 -11.49 -0.06 -4.48
N THR A 102 -12.81 -0.10 -4.57
CA THR A 102 -13.54 -0.56 -5.76
C THR A 102 -13.15 0.24 -7.02
N GLY A 103 -13.00 -0.46 -8.14
CA GLY A 103 -12.75 0.13 -9.46
C GLY A 103 -11.28 0.43 -9.76
N THR A 104 -11.04 1.16 -10.85
CA THR A 104 -9.70 1.46 -11.40
C THR A 104 -9.28 2.93 -11.29
N TYR A 105 -10.12 3.82 -10.75
CA TYR A 105 -9.80 5.24 -10.63
C TYR A 105 -8.73 5.53 -9.57
N ILE A 106 -7.92 6.56 -9.82
CA ILE A 106 -6.69 6.86 -9.06
C ILE A 106 -6.97 7.10 -7.57
N GLY A 107 -8.02 7.83 -7.24
CA GLY A 107 -8.36 8.23 -5.86
C GLY A 107 -9.12 7.20 -5.03
N ARG A 108 -9.36 5.99 -5.55
CA ARG A 108 -10.29 5.02 -4.92
C ARG A 108 -9.98 4.68 -3.46
N LYS A 109 -8.71 4.55 -3.09
CA LYS A 109 -8.31 4.23 -1.71
C LYS A 109 -8.57 5.34 -0.70
N SER A 110 -8.66 6.60 -1.15
CA SER A 110 -8.89 7.76 -0.27
C SER A 110 -10.36 8.11 -0.07
N LEU A 111 -11.29 7.44 -0.76
CA LEU A 111 -12.72 7.73 -0.66
C LEU A 111 -13.25 7.57 0.76
N ILE A 112 -13.04 6.41 1.37
CA ILE A 112 -13.53 6.14 2.73
C ILE A 112 -12.81 7.01 3.79
N PRO A 113 -11.48 7.17 3.78
CA PRO A 113 -10.82 8.16 4.65
C PRO A 113 -11.41 9.57 4.53
N ALA A 114 -11.63 10.08 3.32
CA ALA A 114 -12.21 11.42 3.11
C ALA A 114 -13.65 11.52 3.63
N PHE A 115 -14.45 10.49 3.40
CA PHE A 115 -15.79 10.42 3.93
C PHE A 115 -15.83 10.37 5.45
N CYS A 116 -14.96 9.59 6.08
CA CYS A 116 -14.83 9.50 7.53
C CYS A 116 -14.43 10.85 8.15
N GLU A 117 -13.44 11.55 7.58
CA GLU A 117 -13.05 12.88 8.07
C GLU A 117 -14.20 13.90 7.96
N TYR A 118 -14.94 13.89 6.83
CA TYR A 118 -16.08 14.78 6.66
C TYR A 118 -17.15 14.57 7.74
N TYR A 119 -17.45 13.32 8.09
CA TYR A 119 -18.40 12.96 9.14
C TYR A 119 -17.81 12.88 10.55
N LYS A 120 -16.52 13.21 10.73
CA LYS A 120 -15.80 13.11 12.01
C LYS A 120 -15.82 11.71 12.61
N ILE A 121 -15.71 10.70 11.78
CA ILE A 121 -15.63 9.28 12.16
C ILE A 121 -14.16 8.90 12.23
N MET A 122 -13.74 8.23 13.31
CA MET A 122 -12.38 7.70 13.43
C MET A 122 -12.15 6.61 12.40
N HIS A 123 -10.98 6.62 11.76
CA HIS A 123 -10.55 5.55 10.86
C HIS A 123 -9.09 5.18 11.06
N THR A 124 -8.74 3.96 10.66
CA THR A 124 -7.34 3.50 10.63
C THR A 124 -6.63 4.00 9.37
N GLY A 125 -5.31 4.07 9.46
CA GLY A 125 -4.47 4.53 8.35
C GLY A 125 -4.35 6.05 8.29
N SER A 126 -3.66 6.52 7.26
CA SER A 126 -3.37 7.93 7.06
C SER A 126 -4.60 8.70 6.52
N ASN A 127 -4.56 10.02 6.64
CA ASN A 127 -5.57 10.90 6.07
C ASN A 127 -5.66 10.76 4.54
N PRO A 128 -6.76 11.19 3.88
CA PRO A 128 -7.01 10.93 2.47
C PRO A 128 -5.96 11.53 1.53
N TYR A 129 -5.34 12.67 1.91
CA TYR A 129 -4.26 13.26 1.12
C TYR A 129 -3.04 12.35 1.08
N ILE A 130 -2.60 11.86 2.23
CA ILE A 130 -1.44 10.98 2.34
C ILE A 130 -1.70 9.62 1.66
N VAL A 131 -2.92 9.07 1.80
CA VAL A 131 -3.31 7.84 1.09
C VAL A 131 -3.20 8.02 -0.43
N SER A 132 -3.70 9.14 -0.97
CA SER A 132 -3.60 9.44 -2.40
C SER A 132 -2.15 9.68 -2.82
N LEU A 133 -1.37 10.43 -2.05
CA LEU A 133 0.04 10.70 -2.31
C LEU A 133 0.85 9.41 -2.39
N CYS A 134 0.74 8.53 -1.40
CA CYS A 134 1.49 7.27 -1.35
C CYS A 134 1.10 6.29 -2.49
N ARG A 135 -0.06 6.48 -3.08
CA ARG A 135 -0.47 5.73 -4.28
C ARG A 135 0.22 6.24 -5.54
N ASP A 136 0.56 7.51 -5.61
CA ASP A 136 1.26 8.13 -6.73
C ASP A 136 2.77 7.93 -6.57
N LYS A 137 3.32 6.92 -7.28
CA LYS A 137 4.73 6.53 -7.15
C LYS A 137 5.69 7.63 -7.58
N PHE A 138 5.34 8.41 -8.61
CA PHE A 138 6.20 9.49 -9.10
C PHE A 138 6.30 10.62 -8.08
N HIS A 139 5.16 11.13 -7.59
CA HIS A 139 5.16 12.23 -6.63
C HIS A 139 5.75 11.80 -5.29
N THR A 140 5.43 10.60 -4.80
CA THR A 140 6.06 10.02 -3.60
C THR A 140 7.58 9.94 -3.76
N SER A 141 8.09 9.37 -4.86
CA SER A 141 9.53 9.28 -5.10
C SER A 141 10.19 10.65 -5.19
N THR A 142 9.52 11.64 -5.80
CA THR A 142 10.01 13.02 -5.90
C THR A 142 10.17 13.65 -4.52
N ILE A 143 9.20 13.48 -3.63
CA ILE A 143 9.27 13.96 -2.25
C ILE A 143 10.39 13.24 -1.50
N LEU A 144 10.47 11.92 -1.59
CA LEU A 144 11.48 11.12 -0.90
C LEU A 144 12.90 11.47 -1.34
N ASN A 145 13.12 11.79 -2.61
CA ASN A 145 14.41 12.24 -3.13
C ASN A 145 14.88 13.57 -2.53
N THR A 146 13.99 14.35 -1.90
CA THR A 146 14.39 15.60 -1.21
C THR A 146 14.96 15.36 0.19
N VAL A 147 14.77 14.17 0.75
CA VAL A 147 15.08 13.87 2.17
C VAL A 147 15.89 12.60 2.37
N ALA A 148 15.90 11.71 1.39
CA ALA A 148 16.70 10.49 1.43
C ALA A 148 18.18 10.79 1.20
N ASN A 149 19.05 9.93 1.75
CA ASN A 149 20.49 10.01 1.50
C ASN A 149 20.88 9.47 0.11
N TYR A 150 19.93 9.08 -0.68
CA TYR A 150 20.08 8.57 -2.06
C TYR A 150 18.96 9.13 -2.92
N THR A 151 19.22 9.25 -4.20
CA THR A 151 18.24 9.72 -5.17
C THR A 151 17.88 8.56 -6.11
N LEU A 152 16.61 8.19 -6.14
CA LEU A 152 16.08 7.28 -7.13
C LEU A 152 15.69 8.07 -8.38
N LYS A 153 16.34 7.81 -9.50
CA LYS A 153 15.95 8.42 -10.77
C LYS A 153 14.55 7.95 -11.13
N THR A 154 13.65 8.91 -11.28
CA THR A 154 12.23 8.65 -11.53
C THR A 154 11.71 9.61 -12.59
N TYR A 155 11.03 9.06 -13.58
CA TYR A 155 10.48 9.77 -14.72
C TYR A 155 8.99 9.47 -14.83
N LEU A 156 8.21 10.42 -15.33
CA LEU A 156 6.77 10.26 -15.53
C LEU A 156 6.43 10.44 -17.00
N TYR A 157 5.73 9.47 -17.56
CA TYR A 157 5.11 9.54 -18.88
C TYR A 157 3.60 9.65 -18.73
N ASN A 158 3.04 10.75 -19.19
CA ASN A 158 1.61 11.04 -19.08
C ASN A 158 1.07 11.69 -20.35
N THR A 159 -0.15 11.35 -20.76
CA THR A 159 -0.82 11.92 -21.92
C THR A 159 0.02 11.95 -23.21
N GLY A 160 0.80 10.89 -23.43
CA GLY A 160 1.60 10.70 -24.65
C GLY A 160 2.96 11.40 -24.66
N LYS A 161 3.43 11.95 -23.53
CA LYS A 161 4.71 12.66 -23.42
C LYS A 161 5.39 12.52 -22.09
N TRP A 162 6.69 12.71 -22.07
CA TRP A 162 7.49 12.83 -20.85
C TRP A 162 7.22 14.16 -20.14
N ILE A 163 7.03 14.11 -18.82
CA ILE A 163 6.81 15.32 -18.03
C ILE A 163 8.13 16.07 -17.87
N ASN A 164 8.10 17.38 -18.09
CA ASN A 164 9.27 18.28 -18.08
C ASN A 164 10.38 17.84 -19.03
N ASP A 165 10.06 17.16 -20.13
CA ASP A 165 10.99 16.61 -21.11
C ASP A 165 12.12 15.74 -20.50
N LYS A 166 11.92 15.26 -19.26
CA LYS A 166 12.84 14.37 -18.58
C LYS A 166 12.51 12.93 -18.88
N ARG A 167 13.49 12.20 -19.41
CA ARG A 167 13.40 10.79 -19.76
C ARG A 167 14.68 10.05 -19.40
N PRO A 168 14.67 8.70 -19.32
CA PRO A 168 15.91 7.91 -19.12
C PRO A 168 16.94 8.17 -20.22
N THR A 169 18.18 7.93 -19.91
CA THR A 169 19.27 7.94 -20.90
C THR A 169 19.30 6.59 -21.61
N VAL A 170 19.54 6.57 -22.93
CA VAL A 170 19.67 5.31 -23.70
C VAL A 170 20.73 4.42 -23.05
N GLY A 171 20.38 3.16 -22.80
CA GLY A 171 21.19 2.16 -22.09
C GLY A 171 21.01 2.16 -20.58
N GLU A 172 20.22 3.05 -20.00
CA GLU A 172 19.88 3.03 -18.57
C GLU A 172 18.96 1.84 -18.27
N ARG A 173 19.33 1.01 -17.26
CA ARG A 173 18.51 -0.11 -16.80
C ARG A 173 17.34 0.41 -16.01
N ILE A 174 16.12 0.16 -16.46
CA ILE A 174 14.90 0.74 -15.91
C ILE A 174 13.86 -0.31 -15.56
N ILE A 175 12.92 0.08 -14.71
CA ILE A 175 11.68 -0.61 -14.44
C ILE A 175 10.48 0.30 -14.74
N ILE A 176 9.52 -0.22 -15.49
CA ILE A 176 8.32 0.49 -15.95
C ILE A 176 7.12 -0.01 -15.15
N LYS A 177 6.39 0.91 -14.50
CA LYS A 177 5.26 0.57 -13.63
C LYS A 177 4.06 1.48 -13.89
N LEU A 178 2.87 0.99 -13.60
CA LEU A 178 1.69 1.85 -13.49
C LEU A 178 1.88 2.81 -12.31
N ASN A 179 1.67 4.11 -12.53
CA ASN A 179 1.98 5.12 -11.51
C ASN A 179 1.13 4.97 -10.24
N CYS A 180 -0.15 4.61 -10.41
CA CYS A 180 -1.13 4.63 -9.32
C CYS A 180 -1.68 3.25 -8.94
N GLU A 181 -1.03 2.14 -9.34
CA GLU A 181 -1.43 0.79 -8.98
C GLU A 181 -0.56 0.17 -7.89
N SER A 182 -1.09 -0.83 -7.18
CA SER A 182 -0.40 -1.70 -6.22
C SER A 182 -0.52 -3.17 -6.64
N ALA A 183 -0.17 -4.11 -5.77
CA ALA A 183 -0.25 -5.57 -6.00
C ALA A 183 0.41 -6.05 -7.30
N SER A 184 1.43 -5.34 -7.76
CA SER A 184 2.12 -5.60 -9.04
C SER A 184 1.21 -5.62 -10.28
N ILE A 185 0.03 -4.99 -10.21
CA ILE A 185 -0.88 -4.88 -11.35
C ILE A 185 -0.14 -4.26 -12.54
N GLY A 186 -0.17 -4.94 -13.69
CA GLY A 186 0.49 -4.52 -14.91
C GLY A 186 2.02 -4.66 -14.91
N LEU A 187 2.61 -5.31 -13.90
CA LEU A 187 4.04 -5.56 -13.79
C LEU A 187 4.37 -7.01 -14.16
N THR A 188 5.25 -7.17 -15.13
CA THR A 188 5.81 -8.45 -15.57
C THR A 188 7.33 -8.35 -15.68
N SER A 189 8.04 -9.44 -15.93
CA SER A 189 9.49 -9.41 -16.19
C SER A 189 9.87 -8.51 -17.36
N ASP A 190 9.00 -8.35 -18.36
CA ASP A 190 9.23 -7.51 -19.54
C ASP A 190 9.26 -6.01 -19.22
N ASN A 191 8.81 -5.62 -18.02
CA ASN A 191 8.88 -4.23 -17.56
C ASN A 191 10.28 -3.82 -17.09
N ILE A 192 11.25 -4.76 -17.04
CA ILE A 192 12.66 -4.45 -16.74
C ILE A 192 13.47 -4.57 -18.02
N MET A 193 14.01 -3.45 -18.49
CA MET A 193 14.77 -3.39 -19.72
C MET A 193 15.82 -2.28 -19.69
N ASP A 194 16.70 -2.29 -20.67
CA ASP A 194 17.57 -1.14 -20.96
C ASP A 194 16.78 -0.16 -21.84
N TYR A 195 16.75 1.11 -21.47
CA TYR A 195 16.01 2.11 -22.23
C TYR A 195 16.59 2.29 -23.63
N ALA A 196 15.80 2.04 -24.66
CA ALA A 196 16.19 2.07 -26.07
C ALA A 196 15.65 3.29 -26.85
N GLY A 197 15.25 4.35 -26.13
CA GLY A 197 14.71 5.56 -26.76
C GLY A 197 13.29 5.35 -27.29
N GLU A 198 13.05 5.65 -28.57
CA GLU A 198 11.71 5.64 -29.19
C GLU A 198 11.02 4.27 -29.10
N GLU A 199 11.76 3.19 -29.19
CA GLU A 199 11.21 1.83 -29.06
C GLU A 199 10.59 1.62 -27.68
N THR A 200 11.30 2.00 -26.62
CA THR A 200 10.80 1.94 -25.25
C THR A 200 9.66 2.93 -25.03
N ASP A 201 9.73 4.13 -25.62
CA ASP A 201 8.66 5.13 -25.54
C ASP A 201 7.35 4.59 -26.16
N TYR A 202 7.44 3.83 -27.26
CA TYR A 202 6.29 3.19 -27.87
C TYR A 202 5.68 2.11 -26.95
N TYR A 203 6.52 1.30 -26.29
CA TYR A 203 6.05 0.33 -25.30
C TYR A 203 5.32 1.01 -24.13
N ILE A 204 5.91 2.08 -23.59
CA ILE A 204 5.33 2.88 -22.49
C ILE A 204 3.98 3.49 -22.91
N LEU A 205 3.90 4.03 -24.14
CA LEU A 205 2.65 4.59 -24.68
C LEU A 205 1.54 3.54 -24.75
N ASN A 206 1.87 2.32 -25.16
CA ASN A 206 0.90 1.22 -25.23
C ASN A 206 0.41 0.80 -23.85
N LEU A 207 1.29 0.73 -22.86
CA LEU A 207 0.90 0.49 -21.47
C LEU A 207 -0.01 1.61 -20.94
N ALA A 208 0.35 2.87 -21.16
CA ALA A 208 -0.44 4.02 -20.74
C ALA A 208 -1.86 4.00 -21.33
N LYS A 209 -1.98 3.63 -22.60
CA LYS A 209 -3.29 3.48 -23.26
C LYS A 209 -4.08 2.29 -22.72
N LYS A 210 -3.42 1.14 -22.56
CA LYS A 210 -4.04 -0.10 -22.07
C LYS A 210 -4.66 0.07 -20.69
N TYR A 211 -3.95 0.73 -19.77
CA TYR A 211 -4.37 0.91 -18.38
C TYR A 211 -5.00 2.27 -18.09
N ASN A 212 -5.09 3.14 -19.12
CA ASN A 212 -5.65 4.49 -19.01
C ASN A 212 -5.11 5.30 -17.82
N GLN A 213 -3.79 5.24 -17.60
CA GLN A 213 -3.14 5.96 -16.51
C GLN A 213 -1.70 6.34 -16.83
N PRO A 214 -1.09 7.28 -16.07
CA PRO A 214 0.32 7.61 -16.21
C PRO A 214 1.22 6.42 -15.91
N ILE A 215 2.38 6.40 -16.56
CA ILE A 215 3.43 5.40 -16.36
C ILE A 215 4.60 6.04 -15.65
N VAL A 216 5.02 5.47 -14.53
CA VAL A 216 6.27 5.82 -13.85
C VAL A 216 7.38 4.91 -14.36
N VAL A 217 8.51 5.51 -14.68
CA VAL A 217 9.74 4.81 -15.08
C VAL A 217 10.82 5.15 -14.06
N GLN A 218 11.46 4.14 -13.50
CA GLN A 218 12.47 4.30 -12.46
C GLN A 218 13.75 3.55 -12.85
N GLU A 219 14.92 4.02 -12.38
CA GLU A 219 16.10 3.19 -12.46
C GLU A 219 15.84 1.86 -11.73
N PHE A 220 16.31 0.76 -12.31
CA PHE A 220 16.19 -0.54 -11.69
C PHE A 220 17.32 -0.77 -10.71
N ILE A 221 16.98 -1.04 -9.46
CA ILE A 221 17.94 -1.33 -8.39
C ILE A 221 17.91 -2.84 -8.12
N SER A 222 19.03 -3.52 -8.42
CA SER A 222 19.23 -4.90 -8.05
C SER A 222 19.50 -5.02 -6.54
N GLY A 223 18.79 -5.90 -5.82
CA GLY A 223 18.97 -5.95 -4.37
C GLY A 223 18.08 -6.92 -3.60
N TYR A 224 17.89 -6.58 -2.34
CA TYR A 224 16.94 -7.24 -1.45
C TYR A 224 15.57 -6.55 -1.58
N GLU A 225 14.51 -7.33 -1.52
CA GLU A 225 13.15 -6.82 -1.32
C GLU A 225 12.82 -6.90 0.16
N VAL A 226 12.34 -5.79 0.74
CA VAL A 226 12.10 -5.71 2.19
C VAL A 226 10.84 -4.92 2.48
N GLU A 227 9.96 -5.49 3.29
CA GLU A 227 8.82 -4.79 3.87
C GLU A 227 9.15 -4.35 5.30
N LEU A 228 8.84 -3.10 5.64
CA LEU A 228 9.14 -2.54 6.95
C LEU A 228 7.91 -1.87 7.56
N PRO A 229 7.17 -2.58 8.43
CA PRO A 229 6.04 -2.02 9.13
C PRO A 229 6.46 -0.96 10.15
N ILE A 230 5.67 0.11 10.29
CA ILE A 230 5.92 1.21 11.23
C ILE A 230 4.64 1.48 12.01
N ILE A 231 4.73 1.49 13.35
CA ILE A 231 3.66 2.01 14.18
C ILE A 231 3.83 3.51 14.30
N ILE A 232 2.86 4.26 13.79
CA ILE A 232 2.85 5.71 13.83
C ILE A 232 2.02 6.17 15.03
N SER A 233 2.68 6.91 15.92
CA SER A 233 2.06 7.52 17.10
C SER A 233 2.80 8.81 17.45
N SER A 234 2.87 9.18 18.72
CA SER A 234 3.74 10.27 19.20
C SER A 234 5.23 10.06 18.86
N SER A 235 5.61 8.81 18.52
CA SER A 235 6.94 8.46 18.00
C SER A 235 6.79 7.39 16.93
N ASN A 236 7.38 7.59 15.74
CA ASN A 236 7.42 6.58 14.71
C ASN A 236 8.28 5.40 15.18
N THR A 237 7.68 4.22 15.28
CA THR A 237 8.34 3.02 15.78
C THR A 237 8.43 1.97 14.67
N PRO A 238 9.57 1.89 13.94
CA PRO A 238 9.79 0.84 12.95
C PRO A 238 9.86 -0.53 13.63
N LEU A 239 9.11 -1.49 13.10
CA LEU A 239 9.14 -2.87 13.56
C LEU A 239 10.32 -3.63 12.93
N VAL A 240 10.32 -4.95 13.06
CA VAL A 240 11.33 -5.80 12.43
C VAL A 240 11.10 -5.85 10.94
N PRO A 241 12.09 -5.52 10.10
CA PRO A 241 11.95 -5.64 8.66
C PRO A 241 11.77 -7.11 8.25
N ALA A 242 10.80 -7.37 7.39
CA ALA A 242 10.60 -8.66 6.75
C ALA A 242 11.27 -8.64 5.37
N GLY A 243 12.31 -9.43 5.20
CA GLY A 243 12.88 -9.66 3.87
C GLY A 243 12.01 -10.63 3.09
N ILE A 244 11.98 -10.48 1.77
CA ILE A 244 11.29 -11.37 0.85
C ILE A 244 12.34 -12.17 0.09
N SER A 245 12.20 -13.50 0.10
CA SER A 245 13.03 -14.43 -0.67
C SER A 245 12.24 -15.01 -1.84
N TYR A 246 12.93 -15.29 -2.92
CA TYR A 246 12.39 -15.94 -4.10
C TYR A 246 13.19 -17.21 -4.37
N GLN A 247 12.52 -18.36 -4.48
CA GLN A 247 13.15 -19.67 -4.66
C GLN A 247 14.23 -19.99 -3.60
N GLY A 248 14.02 -19.52 -2.36
CA GLY A 248 14.96 -19.71 -1.24
C GLY A 248 16.12 -18.71 -1.18
N GLU A 249 16.28 -17.84 -2.18
CA GLU A 249 17.33 -16.82 -2.23
C GLU A 249 16.85 -15.51 -1.64
N ALA A 250 17.56 -15.02 -0.62
CA ALA A 250 17.25 -13.74 0.05
C ALA A 250 17.64 -12.53 -0.80
N TYR A 251 18.74 -12.60 -1.56
CA TYR A 251 19.13 -11.57 -2.51
C TYR A 251 18.48 -11.86 -3.85
N ILE A 252 17.35 -11.21 -4.13
CA ILE A 252 16.59 -11.48 -5.35
C ILE A 252 17.20 -10.85 -6.62
N GLY A 253 18.17 -9.93 -6.45
CA GLY A 253 18.96 -9.41 -7.57
C GLY A 253 18.12 -8.73 -8.64
N ASN A 254 18.03 -9.36 -9.81
CA ASN A 254 17.26 -8.86 -10.94
C ASN A 254 15.83 -9.40 -11.03
N TYR A 255 15.42 -10.26 -10.10
CA TYR A 255 14.03 -10.71 -10.02
C TYR A 255 13.15 -9.61 -9.42
N ILE A 256 11.87 -9.65 -9.74
CA ILE A 256 10.84 -8.80 -9.18
C ILE A 256 9.66 -9.64 -8.71
N LEU A 257 8.96 -9.13 -7.73
CA LEU A 257 7.64 -9.65 -7.35
C LEU A 257 6.61 -9.14 -8.36
N ASP A 258 6.58 -9.77 -9.54
CA ASP A 258 5.59 -9.46 -10.55
C ASP A 258 4.19 -9.97 -10.16
N TYR A 259 3.20 -9.69 -11.00
CA TYR A 259 1.82 -10.07 -10.72
C TYR A 259 1.66 -11.58 -10.50
N ASN A 260 2.28 -12.42 -11.34
CA ASN A 260 2.17 -13.86 -11.24
C ASN A 260 2.88 -14.42 -10.01
N THR A 261 4.09 -13.94 -9.72
CA THR A 261 4.84 -14.33 -8.51
C THR A 261 4.06 -14.05 -7.24
N ARG A 262 3.38 -12.91 -7.19
CA ARG A 262 2.53 -12.56 -6.04
C ARG A 262 1.26 -13.38 -5.98
N PHE A 263 0.56 -13.55 -7.08
CA PHE A 263 -0.71 -14.26 -7.16
C PHE A 263 -0.55 -15.76 -6.83
N GLU A 264 0.55 -16.36 -7.29
CA GLU A 264 0.86 -17.77 -7.03
C GLU A 264 1.61 -18.01 -5.71
N HIS A 265 1.86 -16.95 -4.92
CA HIS A 265 2.61 -17.02 -3.65
C HIS A 265 3.98 -17.70 -3.78
N LEU A 266 4.74 -17.41 -4.83
CA LEU A 266 6.05 -18.01 -5.12
C LEU A 266 7.21 -17.36 -4.35
N TYR A 267 6.94 -16.78 -3.20
CA TYR A 267 7.92 -16.12 -2.36
C TYR A 267 7.68 -16.43 -0.87
N ASP A 268 8.73 -16.28 -0.06
CA ASP A 268 8.68 -16.48 1.37
C ASP A 268 9.18 -15.24 2.12
N PHE A 269 8.77 -15.10 3.38
CA PHE A 269 9.26 -14.06 4.26
C PHE A 269 10.36 -14.58 5.18
N TYR A 270 11.38 -13.75 5.39
CA TYR A 270 12.41 -14.02 6.40
C TYR A 270 12.66 -12.81 7.31
N ASN A 271 13.20 -13.08 8.52
CA ASN A 271 13.52 -12.02 9.47
C ASN A 271 14.84 -11.34 9.06
N MET A 272 14.76 -10.11 8.53
CA MET A 272 15.92 -9.35 8.06
C MET A 272 16.91 -9.05 9.19
N ASN A 273 16.44 -8.87 10.42
CA ASN A 273 17.30 -8.63 11.59
C ASN A 273 18.21 -9.83 11.91
N LYS A 274 17.69 -11.04 11.71
CA LYS A 274 18.49 -12.27 11.88
C LYS A 274 19.43 -12.51 10.71
N TYR A 275 19.04 -12.10 9.52
CA TYR A 275 19.83 -12.26 8.28
C TYR A 275 20.97 -11.24 8.19
N ASN A 276 20.64 -9.94 8.36
CA ASN A 276 21.61 -8.84 8.34
C ASN A 276 21.18 -7.70 9.27
N SER A 277 21.60 -7.77 10.53
CA SER A 277 21.20 -6.82 11.58
C SER A 277 21.66 -5.38 11.30
N THR A 278 22.81 -5.21 10.66
CA THR A 278 23.34 -3.89 10.31
C THR A 278 22.47 -3.22 9.25
N LEU A 279 22.09 -3.95 8.21
CA LEU A 279 21.20 -3.42 7.16
C LEU A 279 19.80 -3.15 7.73
N ALA A 280 19.27 -4.07 8.52
CA ALA A 280 17.97 -3.90 9.17
C ALA A 280 17.90 -2.63 10.03
N ALA A 281 18.95 -2.35 10.82
CA ALA A 281 19.03 -1.12 11.61
C ALA A 281 19.05 0.14 10.76
N LYS A 282 19.80 0.16 9.64
CA LYS A 282 19.81 1.28 8.68
C LYS A 282 18.43 1.50 8.07
N LEU A 283 17.77 0.42 7.61
CA LEU A 283 16.42 0.49 7.04
C LEU A 283 15.41 1.07 8.03
N GLN A 284 15.46 0.68 9.30
CA GLN A 284 14.58 1.21 10.35
C GLN A 284 14.77 2.70 10.56
N ILE A 285 16.00 3.21 10.52
CA ILE A 285 16.29 4.65 10.65
C ILE A 285 15.73 5.42 9.46
N GLU A 286 15.98 4.95 8.24
CA GLU A 286 15.49 5.62 7.04
C GLU A 286 13.95 5.56 6.94
N ALA A 287 13.33 4.43 7.28
CA ALA A 287 11.87 4.30 7.28
C ALA A 287 11.20 5.28 8.27
N ALA A 288 11.79 5.47 9.47
CA ALA A 288 11.27 6.45 10.43
C ALA A 288 11.35 7.89 9.90
N LYS A 289 12.41 8.25 9.15
CA LYS A 289 12.54 9.54 8.48
C LYS A 289 11.50 9.70 7.38
N VAL A 290 11.34 8.69 6.53
CA VAL A 290 10.35 8.65 5.45
C VAL A 290 8.95 8.85 6.00
N ALA A 291 8.55 8.07 7.02
CA ALA A 291 7.24 8.18 7.65
C ALA A 291 6.96 9.60 8.18
N LYS A 292 7.97 10.24 8.78
CA LYS A 292 7.87 11.61 9.28
C LYS A 292 7.70 12.64 8.18
N VAL A 293 8.46 12.51 7.09
CA VAL A 293 8.45 13.47 5.98
C VAL A 293 7.17 13.38 5.17
N ILE A 294 6.74 12.18 4.86
CA ILE A 294 5.47 11.94 4.16
C ILE A 294 4.29 12.37 5.04
N GLY A 295 4.44 12.32 6.37
CA GLY A 295 3.34 12.59 7.29
C GLY A 295 2.40 11.40 7.43
N LEU A 296 2.96 10.17 7.45
CA LEU A 296 2.15 8.96 7.66
C LEU A 296 1.49 9.00 9.03
N GLU A 297 0.27 8.48 9.13
CA GLU A 297 -0.53 8.39 10.34
C GLU A 297 -1.08 6.98 10.51
N GLY A 298 -1.33 6.59 11.78
CA GLY A 298 -1.93 5.30 12.12
C GLY A 298 -1.00 4.10 11.84
N PHE A 299 -1.58 3.07 11.25
CA PHE A 299 -0.92 1.79 10.99
C PHE A 299 -1.33 1.27 9.61
#